data_b10269d9e9526ea9ebb75cf39571b38a
#
_entry.id   b10269d9e9526ea9ebb75cf39571b38a
#
_cell.length_a   1.000
_cell.length_b   1.000
_cell.length_c   1.000
_cell.angle_alpha   90.00
_cell.angle_beta   90.00
_cell.angle_gamma   90.00
#
_symmetry.space_group_name_H-M   'P 1'
#
loop_
_entity.id
_entity.type
_entity.pdbx_description
1 polymer ?
#
loop_
_entity_poly.entity_id
_entity_poly.type
_entity_poly.pdbx_seq_one_letter_code
_entity_poly.pdbx_strand_id
1 'polypeptide(L)'
;MKSKAGVIRGIDQAWEVVDVEVDPPKAGEVLVEWKVAGMCHSDEHLVTGDMVPTPEMRELMGGIPDLFPIIGGHEGAGVIAEVGPGVRSVAVGDHVSASFIPSCGR
;
A
#
# COMPACT_ATOMS: atom_id res chain seq x y z
N MET A 1 -15.50 -2.61 4.88
CA MET A 1 -15.70 -1.17 5.11
C MET A 1 -15.17 -0.36 3.94
N LYS A 2 -15.68 0.82 3.73
CA LYS A 2 -15.19 1.71 2.67
C LYS A 2 -14.10 2.64 3.20
N SER A 3 -13.11 2.91 2.37
CA SER A 3 -12.04 3.86 2.67
C SER A 3 -11.70 4.66 1.41
N LYS A 4 -11.08 5.80 1.58
CA LYS A 4 -10.59 6.59 0.44
C LYS A 4 -9.14 6.25 0.16
N ALA A 5 -8.80 6.15 -1.12
CA ALA A 5 -7.44 5.86 -1.56
C ALA A 5 -7.05 6.75 -2.74
N GLY A 6 -5.80 7.16 -2.78
CA GLY A 6 -5.21 7.80 -3.94
C GLY A 6 -4.72 6.72 -4.91
N VAL A 7 -5.28 6.69 -6.10
CA VAL A 7 -5.02 5.65 -7.10
C VAL A 7 -4.46 6.29 -8.37
N ILE A 8 -3.46 5.65 -8.95
CA ILE A 8 -2.97 5.98 -10.28
C ILE A 8 -3.24 4.78 -11.21
N ARG A 9 -3.76 5.07 -12.39
CA ARG A 9 -4.20 4.02 -13.33
C ARG A 9 -3.19 3.71 -14.41
N GLY A 10 -2.17 4.52 -14.56
CA GLY A 10 -1.11 4.33 -15.54
C GLY A 10 -0.07 5.43 -15.48
N ILE A 11 1.00 5.27 -16.26
CA ILE A 11 2.07 6.26 -16.36
C ILE A 11 1.52 7.57 -16.91
N ASP A 12 1.98 8.69 -16.37
CA ASP A 12 1.58 10.06 -16.75
C ASP A 12 0.10 10.37 -16.53
N GLN A 13 -0.61 9.56 -15.77
CA GLN A 13 -1.98 9.85 -15.38
C GLN A 13 -2.04 10.56 -14.03
N ALA A 14 -3.09 11.35 -13.83
CA ALA A 14 -3.29 12.05 -12.57
C ALA A 14 -3.72 11.09 -11.46
N TRP A 15 -3.36 11.41 -10.22
CA TRP A 15 -3.86 10.73 -9.05
C TRP A 15 -5.37 10.98 -8.90
N GLU A 16 -6.12 9.92 -8.61
CA GLU A 16 -7.55 10.02 -8.32
C GLU A 16 -7.80 9.58 -6.88
N VAL A 17 -8.67 10.31 -6.18
CA VAL A 17 -9.17 9.86 -4.87
C VAL A 17 -10.46 9.09 -5.11
N VAL A 18 -10.44 7.80 -4.77
CA VAL A 18 -11.57 6.90 -4.99
C VAL A 18 -11.94 6.18 -3.70
N ASP A 19 -13.18 5.70 -3.62
CA ASP A 19 -13.59 4.82 -2.54
C ASP A 19 -13.16 3.40 -2.87
N VAL A 20 -12.56 2.72 -1.90
CA VAL A 20 -12.15 1.32 -2.01
C VAL A 20 -12.80 0.51 -0.89
N GLU A 21 -13.03 -0.76 -1.15
CA GLU A 21 -13.52 -1.68 -0.15
C GLU A 21 -12.34 -2.31 0.57
N VAL A 22 -12.36 -2.26 1.91
CA VAL A 22 -11.31 -2.82 2.75
C VAL A 22 -11.87 -3.99 3.53
N ASP A 23 -11.29 -5.16 3.33
CA ASP A 23 -11.70 -6.37 4.05
C ASP A 23 -11.26 -6.32 5.52
N PRO A 24 -11.95 -7.02 6.42
CA PRO A 24 -11.48 -7.19 7.80
C PRO A 24 -10.10 -7.88 7.82
N PRO A 25 -9.26 -7.60 8.85
CA PRO A 25 -7.95 -8.22 8.93
C PRO A 25 -8.06 -9.74 9.11
N LYS A 26 -7.30 -10.46 8.32
CA LYS A 26 -7.17 -11.92 8.41
C LYS A 26 -6.13 -12.29 9.48
N ALA A 27 -5.89 -13.59 9.66
CA ALA A 27 -4.87 -14.06 10.59
C ALA A 27 -3.50 -13.42 10.30
N GLY A 28 -2.88 -12.85 11.32
CA GLY A 28 -1.59 -12.17 11.20
C GLY A 28 -1.65 -10.77 10.64
N GLU A 29 -2.83 -10.27 10.30
CA GLU A 29 -3.02 -8.92 9.73
C GLU A 29 -3.61 -7.95 10.74
N VAL A 30 -3.43 -6.66 10.48
CA VAL A 30 -4.04 -5.58 11.26
C VAL A 30 -4.70 -4.58 10.34
N LEU A 31 -5.72 -3.90 10.84
CA LEU A 31 -6.32 -2.75 10.18
C LEU A 31 -5.79 -1.48 10.83
N VAL A 32 -5.20 -0.61 10.03
CA VAL A 32 -4.62 0.65 10.49
C VAL A 32 -5.47 1.81 10.01
N GLU A 33 -5.84 2.70 10.91
CA GLU A 33 -6.42 3.99 10.56
C GLU A 33 -5.28 4.99 10.35
N TRP A 34 -4.99 5.32 9.10
CA TRP A 34 -3.93 6.26 8.76
C TRP A 34 -4.32 7.68 9.18
N LYS A 35 -3.42 8.35 9.88
CA LYS A 35 -3.62 9.73 10.35
C LYS A 35 -2.80 10.73 9.56
N VAL A 36 -1.62 10.35 9.11
CA VAL A 36 -0.71 11.17 8.30
C VAL A 36 0.00 10.30 7.27
N ALA A 37 0.42 10.93 6.19
CA ALA A 37 1.24 10.29 5.16
C ALA A 37 2.36 11.24 4.77
N GLY A 38 3.58 10.71 4.69
CA GLY A 38 4.72 11.45 4.17
C GLY A 38 4.74 11.42 2.64
N MET A 39 5.50 12.32 2.04
CA MET A 39 5.73 12.35 0.60
C MET A 39 7.09 11.75 0.29
N CYS A 40 7.11 10.75 -0.58
CA CYS A 40 8.35 10.13 -1.04
C CYS A 40 8.45 10.27 -2.56
N HIS A 41 9.65 10.56 -3.05
CA HIS A 41 9.92 10.75 -4.47
C HIS A 41 9.63 9.48 -5.30
N SER A 42 9.67 8.32 -4.69
CA SER A 42 9.35 7.07 -5.40
C SER A 42 7.90 7.01 -5.90
N ASP A 43 6.96 7.68 -5.25
CA ASP A 43 5.58 7.80 -5.75
C ASP A 43 5.53 8.62 -7.05
N GLU A 44 6.36 9.65 -7.17
CA GLU A 44 6.51 10.38 -8.41
C GLU A 44 7.11 9.52 -9.52
N HIS A 45 8.08 8.68 -9.21
CA HIS A 45 8.66 7.74 -10.18
C HIS A 45 7.64 6.75 -10.72
N LEU A 46 6.62 6.40 -9.97
CA LEU A 46 5.50 5.60 -10.49
C LEU A 46 4.73 6.37 -11.55
N VAL A 47 4.51 7.67 -11.35
CA VAL A 47 3.80 8.52 -12.31
C VAL A 47 4.61 8.70 -13.59
N THR A 48 5.91 8.95 -13.47
CA THR A 48 6.80 9.16 -14.63
C THR A 48 7.17 7.86 -15.34
N GLY A 49 7.01 6.72 -14.68
CA GLY A 49 7.39 5.43 -15.21
C GLY A 49 8.83 5.03 -14.94
N ASP A 50 9.62 5.83 -14.22
CA ASP A 50 11.04 5.57 -13.98
C ASP A 50 11.29 4.29 -13.17
N MET A 51 10.32 3.86 -12.36
CA MET A 51 10.41 2.65 -11.55
C MET A 51 9.48 1.54 -12.04
N VAL A 52 8.83 1.73 -13.19
CA VAL A 52 7.88 0.76 -13.73
C VAL A 52 8.59 -0.16 -14.72
N PRO A 53 8.60 -1.48 -14.50
CA PRO A 53 9.20 -2.41 -15.45
C PRO A 53 8.48 -2.37 -16.80
N THR A 54 9.23 -2.42 -17.90
CA THR A 54 8.66 -2.57 -19.23
C THR A 54 8.03 -3.96 -19.36
N PRO A 55 7.12 -4.18 -20.36
CA PRO A 55 6.57 -5.52 -20.59
C PRO A 55 7.64 -6.59 -20.77
N GLU A 56 8.74 -6.27 -21.48
CA GLU A 56 9.86 -7.18 -21.67
C GLU A 56 10.58 -7.50 -20.36
N MET A 57 10.80 -6.50 -19.52
CA MET A 57 11.42 -6.71 -18.20
C MET A 57 10.53 -7.56 -17.29
N ARG A 58 9.22 -7.36 -17.35
CA ARG A 58 8.28 -8.18 -16.56
C ARG A 58 8.33 -9.65 -16.97
N GLU A 59 8.46 -9.94 -18.25
CA GLU A 59 8.64 -11.31 -18.74
C GLU A 59 9.94 -11.92 -18.23
N LEU A 60 11.05 -11.18 -18.31
CA LEU A 60 12.35 -11.63 -17.81
C LEU A 60 12.34 -11.87 -16.29
N MET A 61 11.51 -11.17 -15.55
CA MET A 61 11.37 -11.31 -14.10
C MET A 61 10.38 -12.42 -13.69
N GLY A 62 9.96 -13.28 -14.62
CA GLY A 62 9.06 -14.39 -14.34
C GLY A 62 7.59 -14.13 -14.61
N GLY A 63 7.28 -13.13 -15.43
CA GLY A 63 5.90 -12.83 -15.82
C GLY A 63 5.11 -12.09 -14.74
N ILE A 64 5.74 -11.16 -14.02
CA ILE A 64 5.03 -10.35 -13.02
C ILE A 64 3.92 -9.51 -13.67
N PRO A 65 2.79 -9.31 -12.98
CA PRO A 65 1.68 -8.55 -13.54
C PRO A 65 1.99 -7.06 -13.68
N ASP A 66 1.15 -6.36 -14.43
CA ASP A 66 1.16 -4.90 -14.49
C ASP A 66 0.91 -4.32 -13.09
N LEU A 67 1.64 -3.25 -12.76
CA LEU A 67 1.48 -2.58 -11.46
C LEU A 67 0.17 -1.78 -11.37
N PHE A 68 -0.38 -1.33 -12.49
CA PHE A 68 -1.54 -0.43 -12.49
C PHE A 68 -2.87 -1.19 -12.62
N PRO A 69 -3.95 -0.68 -12.03
CA PRO A 69 -4.00 0.49 -11.14
C PRO A 69 -3.33 0.19 -9.78
N ILE A 70 -2.74 1.20 -9.17
CA ILE A 70 -2.04 1.05 -7.89
C ILE A 70 -2.44 2.15 -6.92
N ILE A 71 -2.56 1.78 -5.65
CA ILE A 71 -2.74 2.74 -4.57
C ILE A 71 -1.35 3.24 -4.17
N GLY A 72 -1.16 4.55 -4.20
CA GLY A 72 0.10 5.18 -3.83
C GLY A 72 0.21 5.47 -2.35
N GLY A 73 1.42 5.86 -1.95
CA GLY A 73 1.76 6.19 -0.57
C GLY A 73 2.33 5.00 0.18
N HIS A 74 3.50 5.19 0.79
CA HIS A 74 4.16 4.14 1.56
C HIS A 74 4.83 4.70 2.83
N GLU A 75 4.58 5.97 3.15
CA GLU A 75 5.10 6.64 4.35
C GLU A 75 3.95 7.05 5.26
N GLY A 76 3.21 6.06 5.76
CA GLY A 76 2.07 6.30 6.61
C GLY A 76 2.38 6.13 8.09
N ALA A 77 1.68 6.90 8.93
CA ALA A 77 1.61 6.69 10.36
C ALA A 77 0.15 6.73 10.81
N GLY A 78 -0.21 5.87 11.71
CA GLY A 78 -1.60 5.75 12.14
C GLY A 78 -1.77 4.98 13.43
N VAL A 79 -2.99 4.57 13.67
CA VAL A 79 -3.39 3.87 14.89
C VAL A 79 -4.02 2.54 14.50
N ILE A 80 -3.70 1.48 15.23
CA ILE A 80 -4.31 0.17 15.04
C ILE A 80 -5.80 0.26 15.38
N ALA A 81 -6.66 0.00 14.41
CA ALA A 81 -8.11 -0.01 14.57
C ALA A 81 -8.65 -1.42 14.88
N GLU A 82 -8.08 -2.45 14.26
CA GLU A 82 -8.44 -3.85 14.49
C GLU A 82 -7.21 -4.74 14.33
N VAL A 83 -7.21 -5.87 15.03
CA VAL A 83 -6.20 -6.92 14.89
C VAL A 83 -6.86 -8.22 14.46
N GLY A 84 -6.22 -8.92 13.54
CA GLY A 84 -6.67 -10.26 13.14
C GLY A 84 -6.24 -11.33 14.12
N PRO A 85 -6.73 -12.58 13.95
CA PRO A 85 -6.35 -13.68 14.83
C PRO A 85 -4.84 -13.90 14.87
N GLY A 86 -4.32 -14.19 16.04
CA GLY A 86 -2.90 -14.52 16.23
C GLY A 86 -1.95 -13.33 16.30
N VAL A 87 -2.44 -12.10 16.14
CA VAL A 87 -1.61 -10.90 16.26
C VAL A 87 -1.33 -10.61 17.73
N ARG A 88 -0.04 -10.55 18.11
CA ARG A 88 0.39 -10.37 19.51
C ARG A 88 1.35 -9.20 19.70
N SER A 89 2.02 -8.75 18.63
CA SER A 89 3.05 -7.71 18.71
C SER A 89 2.47 -6.30 18.84
N VAL A 90 1.21 -6.12 18.44
CA VAL A 90 0.51 -4.83 18.52
C VAL A 90 -0.93 -5.07 18.98
N ALA A 91 -1.55 -4.01 19.50
CA ALA A 91 -2.93 -4.03 19.97
C ALA A 91 -3.69 -2.83 19.45
N VAL A 92 -5.03 -2.91 19.49
CA VAL A 92 -5.90 -1.77 19.14
C VAL A 92 -5.51 -0.55 19.96
N GLY A 93 -5.35 0.58 19.30
CA GLY A 93 -4.94 1.85 19.91
C GLY A 93 -3.45 2.13 19.84
N ASP A 94 -2.62 1.16 19.44
CA ASP A 94 -1.19 1.37 19.27
C ASP A 94 -0.91 2.29 18.09
N HIS A 95 0.07 3.17 18.24
CA HIS A 95 0.57 4.03 17.18
C HIS A 95 1.63 3.28 16.38
N VAL A 96 1.50 3.30 15.05
CA VAL A 96 2.39 2.55 14.16
C VAL A 96 2.79 3.40 12.97
N SER A 97 3.92 3.04 12.37
CA SER A 97 4.33 3.55 11.07
C SER A 97 4.59 2.39 10.12
N ALA A 98 4.45 2.64 8.83
CA ALA A 98 4.65 1.63 7.82
C ALA A 98 6.09 1.58 7.34
N SER A 99 6.54 0.38 6.96
CA SER A 99 7.75 0.17 6.18
C SER A 99 7.33 -0.23 4.76
N PHE A 100 8.07 0.24 3.75
CA PHE A 100 7.80 -0.16 2.37
C PHE A 100 8.32 -1.58 2.05
N ILE A 101 9.09 -2.17 2.94
CA ILE A 101 9.65 -3.51 2.75
C ILE A 101 8.67 -4.55 3.30
N PRO A 102 8.14 -5.45 2.45
CA PRO A 102 7.25 -6.49 2.93
C PRO A 102 7.97 -7.44 3.91
N SER A 103 7.24 -7.91 4.90
CA SER A 103 7.75 -8.88 5.85
C SER A 103 6.64 -9.86 6.22
N CYS A 104 7.00 -11.14 6.40
CA CYS A 104 6.06 -12.15 6.88
C CYS A 104 5.94 -12.19 8.40
N GLY A 105 6.70 -11.39 9.13
CA GLY A 105 6.68 -11.34 10.59
C GLY A 105 7.41 -12.51 11.27
N ARG A 106 8.23 -13.22 10.53
CA ARG A 106 8.96 -14.38 11.03
C ARG A 106 10.46 -14.22 10.91
#